data_c82cce4aea0dcd66fcd9f0a60c3efb48
#
_entry.id   c82cce4aea0dcd66fcd9f0a60c3efb48
#
_cell.length_a   1.000
_cell.length_b   1.000
_cell.length_c   1.000
_cell.angle_alpha   90.00
_cell.angle_beta   90.00
_cell.angle_gamma   90.00
#
_symmetry.space_group_name_H-M   'P 1'
#
loop_
_entity.id
_entity.type
_entity.pdbx_description
1 polymer ?
#
loop_
_entity_poly.entity_id
_entity_poly.type
_entity_poly.pdbx_seq_one_letter_code
_entity_poly.pdbx_strand_id
1 'polypeptide(L)'
;MHELKIPPDRVLLNSSHTHSGPVIEKSLVNIYPLDGTDQLEKIKNYTERLEEKVFQSIRESVSKLTPANLYYGKGIARFAVNRRNNKASEIESSYEFKGPVDYNVPVLFAKSVEGNSIITLVCSYACHGTVLADYYWCGDYPGFAQIELQNMYPGSVSIFLAGCGADIDPMPRLKLSLARQYGKELACAVESVVDNNAQEVSSYLSTSLEMATLELEQPISKEELEQIANDPTQVDYKFRSARYLLRELSEGKSFPTSYDYPVQVWNLGGIPHVALGGEVVIDYVVFSKQRFGNNVIVLGYSNDMMSYIPSVRVLHEGGYEGGDFQIGYGLPAKWKESIEERILSAVEKLWLKVK
;
A
#
# COMPACT_ATOMS: atom_id res chain seq x y z
N MET A 1 5.34 -7.89 -19.64
CA MET A 1 5.42 -6.49 -20.02
C MET A 1 6.17 -6.28 -21.35
N HIS A 2 7.32 -6.92 -21.60
CA HIS A 2 8.01 -6.85 -22.90
C HIS A 2 7.12 -7.26 -24.09
N GLU A 3 6.31 -8.31 -23.92
CA GLU A 3 5.38 -8.81 -24.94
C GLU A 3 4.33 -7.76 -25.33
N LEU A 4 3.80 -7.01 -24.36
CA LEU A 4 2.79 -5.96 -24.57
C LEU A 4 3.38 -4.60 -24.91
N LYS A 5 4.71 -4.46 -24.93
CA LYS A 5 5.44 -3.20 -25.18
C LYS A 5 4.98 -2.04 -24.28
N ILE A 6 4.55 -2.34 -23.04
CA ILE A 6 4.17 -1.32 -22.06
C ILE A 6 5.44 -0.95 -21.26
N PRO A 7 5.85 0.32 -21.27
CA PRO A 7 6.99 0.78 -20.48
C PRO A 7 6.77 0.58 -18.97
N PRO A 8 7.82 0.30 -18.19
CA PRO A 8 7.67 0.07 -16.73
C PRO A 8 7.02 1.24 -15.98
N ASP A 9 7.30 2.48 -16.37
CA ASP A 9 6.73 3.68 -15.77
C ASP A 9 5.23 3.87 -16.05
N ARG A 10 4.64 3.07 -16.97
CA ARG A 10 3.20 3.02 -17.26
C ARG A 10 2.50 1.85 -16.57
N VAL A 11 3.19 1.12 -15.71
CA VAL A 11 2.64 0.04 -14.91
C VAL A 11 2.74 0.43 -13.46
N LEU A 12 1.64 0.34 -12.74
CA LEU A 12 1.58 0.56 -11.31
C LEU A 12 0.99 -0.70 -10.67
N LEU A 13 1.80 -1.37 -9.85
CA LEU A 13 1.35 -2.48 -9.01
C LEU A 13 1.06 -1.94 -7.62
N ASN A 14 -0.11 -2.23 -7.08
CA ASN A 14 -0.49 -1.79 -5.74
C ASN A 14 -1.17 -2.95 -5.01
N SER A 15 -0.74 -3.22 -3.79
CA SER A 15 -1.29 -4.28 -2.94
C SER A 15 -2.31 -3.70 -1.98
N SER A 16 -3.46 -4.35 -1.82
CA SER A 16 -4.49 -3.95 -0.85
C SER A 16 -4.09 -4.15 0.61
N HIS A 17 -3.02 -4.89 0.84
CA HIS A 17 -2.45 -5.20 2.14
C HIS A 17 -3.44 -5.85 3.12
N THR A 18 -4.33 -6.71 2.63
CA THR A 18 -5.19 -7.52 3.51
C THR A 18 -4.34 -8.48 4.33
N HIS A 19 -4.63 -8.60 5.65
CA HIS A 19 -3.99 -9.58 6.52
C HIS A 19 -4.67 -10.98 6.50
N SER A 20 -5.59 -11.18 5.58
CA SER A 20 -6.29 -12.45 5.35
C SER A 20 -6.09 -12.93 3.90
N GLY A 21 -4.90 -12.70 3.35
CA GLY A 21 -4.49 -13.10 2.01
C GLY A 21 -3.46 -14.24 2.03
N PRO A 22 -3.19 -14.86 0.89
CA PRO A 22 -2.15 -15.88 0.77
C PRO A 22 -0.75 -15.26 0.82
N VAL A 23 0.21 -16.01 1.35
CA VAL A 23 1.63 -15.65 1.34
C VAL A 23 2.17 -15.73 -0.08
N ILE A 24 3.00 -14.78 -0.47
CA ILE A 24 3.70 -14.73 -1.77
C ILE A 24 5.16 -15.11 -1.56
N GLU A 25 5.74 -15.83 -2.52
CA GLU A 25 7.13 -16.27 -2.47
C GLU A 25 8.08 -15.07 -2.28
N LYS A 26 9.07 -15.24 -1.41
CA LYS A 26 10.07 -14.22 -1.05
C LYS A 26 9.54 -13.01 -0.28
N SER A 27 8.25 -12.97 0.03
CA SER A 27 7.69 -11.90 0.85
C SER A 27 7.59 -12.35 2.31
N LEU A 28 8.18 -11.58 3.22
CA LEU A 28 8.08 -11.78 4.68
C LEU A 28 8.42 -13.21 5.15
N VAL A 29 9.32 -13.91 4.45
CA VAL A 29 9.66 -15.33 4.70
C VAL A 29 10.08 -15.61 6.14
N ASN A 30 10.63 -14.62 6.83
CA ASN A 30 11.09 -14.74 8.22
C ASN A 30 9.97 -14.59 9.26
N ILE A 31 8.82 -14.03 8.87
CA ILE A 31 7.67 -13.86 9.77
C ILE A 31 6.97 -15.20 9.99
N TYR A 32 6.93 -16.07 8.97
CA TYR A 32 6.22 -17.34 9.02
C TYR A 32 7.18 -18.51 9.33
N PRO A 33 6.76 -19.48 10.18
CA PRO A 33 7.55 -20.69 10.47
C PRO A 33 7.42 -21.70 9.33
N LEU A 34 8.00 -21.43 8.18
CA LEU A 34 7.85 -22.23 6.96
C LEU A 34 8.94 -23.29 6.76
N ASP A 35 10.08 -23.17 7.46
CA ASP A 35 11.22 -24.07 7.31
C ASP A 35 10.83 -25.53 7.61
N GLY A 36 11.20 -26.45 6.69
CA GLY A 36 10.91 -27.88 6.82
C GLY A 36 9.46 -28.27 6.56
N THR A 37 8.63 -27.37 6.06
CA THR A 37 7.22 -27.65 5.73
C THR A 37 7.00 -27.77 4.21
N ASP A 38 5.87 -28.40 3.82
CA ASP A 38 5.40 -28.44 2.43
C ASP A 38 4.79 -27.11 1.94
N GLN A 39 4.72 -26.12 2.83
CA GLN A 39 4.08 -24.83 2.52
C GLN A 39 4.89 -24.01 1.51
N LEU A 40 6.23 -24.13 1.52
CA LEU A 40 7.09 -23.40 0.57
C LEU A 40 6.77 -23.73 -0.89
N GLU A 41 6.53 -25.02 -1.20
CA GLU A 41 6.14 -25.43 -2.55
C GLU A 41 4.75 -24.89 -2.93
N LYS A 42 3.80 -24.90 -1.99
CA LYS A 42 2.46 -24.35 -2.20
C LYS A 42 2.50 -22.84 -2.46
N ILE A 43 3.32 -22.11 -1.69
CA ILE A 43 3.53 -20.66 -1.84
C ILE A 43 4.12 -20.36 -3.23
N LYS A 44 5.16 -21.10 -3.63
CA LYS A 44 5.77 -20.93 -4.95
C LYS A 44 4.75 -21.17 -6.07
N ASN A 45 4.05 -22.31 -6.04
CA ASN A 45 3.03 -22.64 -7.04
C ASN A 45 1.87 -21.62 -7.09
N TYR A 46 1.53 -21.01 -5.95
CA TYR A 46 0.55 -19.94 -5.89
C TYR A 46 1.08 -18.67 -6.55
N THR A 47 2.32 -18.29 -6.22
CA THR A 47 2.96 -17.08 -6.77
C THR A 47 3.08 -17.13 -8.28
N GLU A 48 3.57 -18.24 -8.84
CA GLU A 48 3.68 -18.44 -10.29
C GLU A 48 2.30 -18.29 -10.98
N ARG A 49 1.25 -18.88 -10.39
CA ARG A 49 -0.11 -18.74 -10.93
C ARG A 49 -0.67 -17.33 -10.78
N LEU A 50 -0.32 -16.63 -9.73
CA LEU A 50 -0.73 -15.23 -9.52
C LEU A 50 -0.09 -14.32 -10.59
N GLU A 51 1.21 -14.48 -10.81
CA GLU A 51 1.93 -13.71 -11.83
C GLU A 51 1.32 -13.91 -13.22
N GLU A 52 1.03 -15.17 -13.61
CA GLU A 52 0.38 -15.49 -14.87
C GLU A 52 -1.02 -14.85 -14.97
N LYS A 53 -1.82 -14.92 -13.89
CA LYS A 53 -3.16 -14.30 -13.86
C LYS A 53 -3.12 -12.79 -13.98
N VAL A 54 -2.16 -12.12 -13.30
CA VAL A 54 -1.96 -10.68 -13.41
C VAL A 54 -1.59 -10.31 -14.85
N PHE A 55 -0.66 -11.04 -15.45
CA PHE A 55 -0.29 -10.82 -16.85
C PHE A 55 -1.46 -11.01 -17.81
N GLN A 56 -2.24 -12.08 -17.65
CA GLN A 56 -3.42 -12.35 -18.45
C GLN A 56 -4.47 -11.24 -18.32
N SER A 57 -4.71 -10.74 -17.09
CA SER A 57 -5.65 -9.63 -16.85
C SER A 57 -5.24 -8.36 -17.58
N ILE A 58 -3.94 -8.03 -17.56
CA ILE A 58 -3.41 -6.86 -18.30
C ILE A 58 -3.59 -7.06 -19.81
N ARG A 59 -3.25 -8.23 -20.33
CA ARG A 59 -3.41 -8.56 -21.75
C ARG A 59 -4.86 -8.46 -22.20
N GLU A 60 -5.79 -8.99 -21.41
CA GLU A 60 -7.22 -8.88 -21.71
C GLU A 60 -7.70 -7.43 -21.68
N SER A 61 -7.27 -6.64 -20.70
CA SER A 61 -7.63 -5.23 -20.59
C SER A 61 -7.19 -4.45 -21.83
N VAL A 62 -5.95 -4.68 -22.28
CA VAL A 62 -5.43 -4.05 -23.52
C VAL A 62 -6.23 -4.48 -24.76
N SER A 63 -6.68 -5.74 -24.83
CA SER A 63 -7.45 -6.25 -25.98
C SER A 63 -8.91 -5.77 -26.02
N LYS A 64 -9.42 -5.27 -24.88
CA LYS A 64 -10.82 -4.84 -24.71
C LYS A 64 -10.96 -3.32 -24.55
N LEU A 65 -9.97 -2.55 -24.97
CA LEU A 65 -10.03 -1.09 -24.90
C LEU A 65 -11.21 -0.54 -25.71
N THR A 66 -11.98 0.34 -25.10
CA THR A 66 -13.10 1.05 -25.71
C THR A 66 -13.01 2.54 -25.44
N PRO A 67 -13.53 3.42 -26.31
CA PRO A 67 -13.58 4.86 -26.08
C PRO A 67 -14.37 5.18 -24.80
N ALA A 68 -13.75 6.00 -23.94
CA ALA A 68 -14.32 6.40 -22.66
C ALA A 68 -13.96 7.83 -22.28
N ASN A 69 -14.86 8.50 -21.55
CA ASN A 69 -14.56 9.74 -20.86
C ASN A 69 -14.17 9.44 -19.43
N LEU A 70 -13.19 10.18 -18.92
CA LEU A 70 -12.65 10.04 -17.57
C LEU A 70 -13.24 11.11 -16.66
N TYR A 71 -13.54 10.71 -15.42
CA TYR A 71 -14.09 11.56 -14.38
C TYR A 71 -13.32 11.39 -13.09
N TYR A 72 -13.16 12.48 -12.35
CA TYR A 72 -12.50 12.49 -11.05
C TYR A 72 -13.34 13.25 -10.02
N GLY A 73 -13.32 12.77 -8.78
CA GLY A 73 -13.89 13.44 -7.63
C GLY A 73 -13.39 12.85 -6.32
N LYS A 74 -13.91 13.35 -5.20
CA LYS A 74 -13.55 12.89 -3.86
C LYS A 74 -14.78 12.66 -3.02
N GLY A 75 -14.92 11.47 -2.47
CA GLY A 75 -15.83 11.13 -1.39
C GLY A 75 -15.16 11.22 -0.03
N ILE A 76 -15.88 10.83 1.01
CA ILE A 76 -15.41 10.82 2.40
C ILE A 76 -15.84 9.51 3.07
N ALA A 77 -14.90 8.83 3.73
CA ALA A 77 -15.15 7.74 4.66
C ALA A 77 -14.44 8.03 5.99
N ARG A 78 -14.99 7.58 7.15
CA ARG A 78 -14.52 8.04 8.45
C ARG A 78 -14.15 6.94 9.45
N PHE A 79 -13.95 5.71 9.01
CA PHE A 79 -13.56 4.61 9.88
C PHE A 79 -12.04 4.48 10.12
N ALA A 80 -11.23 5.32 9.47
CA ALA A 80 -9.78 5.35 9.61
C ALA A 80 -9.37 6.09 10.89
N VAL A 81 -8.47 5.50 11.69
CA VAL A 81 -7.97 6.06 12.96
C VAL A 81 -6.46 5.90 13.04
N ASN A 82 -5.75 6.96 13.39
CA ASN A 82 -4.30 6.88 13.60
C ASN A 82 -3.99 6.03 14.84
N ARG A 83 -3.37 4.86 14.65
CA ARG A 83 -3.11 3.89 15.71
C ARG A 83 -1.95 4.26 16.63
N ARG A 84 -1.07 5.17 16.20
CA ARG A 84 0.04 5.67 17.02
C ARG A 84 -0.42 6.63 18.11
N ASN A 85 -1.50 7.35 17.85
CA ASN A 85 -2.02 8.38 18.75
C ASN A 85 -3.29 7.97 19.50
N ASN A 86 -3.88 6.81 19.17
CA ASN A 86 -5.11 6.31 19.78
C ASN A 86 -4.96 4.82 20.10
N LYS A 87 -5.25 4.44 21.35
CA LYS A 87 -5.23 3.04 21.75
C LYS A 87 -6.56 2.35 21.41
N ALA A 88 -6.48 1.16 20.84
CA ALA A 88 -7.65 0.38 20.45
C ALA A 88 -8.65 0.17 21.62
N SER A 89 -8.15 0.04 22.85
CA SER A 89 -8.98 -0.10 24.07
C SER A 89 -9.74 1.16 24.47
N GLU A 90 -9.39 2.32 23.94
CA GLU A 90 -9.98 3.61 24.29
C GLU A 90 -10.98 4.11 23.24
N ILE A 91 -11.05 3.46 22.07
CA ILE A 91 -11.81 3.93 20.90
C ILE A 91 -13.31 4.00 21.17
N GLU A 92 -13.89 3.02 21.84
CA GLU A 92 -15.33 2.99 22.14
C GLU A 92 -15.78 4.12 23.08
N SER A 93 -14.86 4.67 23.88
CA SER A 93 -15.12 5.75 24.83
C SER A 93 -14.62 7.11 24.35
N SER A 94 -13.95 7.18 23.19
CA SER A 94 -13.36 8.42 22.66
C SER A 94 -14.33 9.15 21.77
N TYR A 95 -14.51 10.45 22.03
CA TYR A 95 -15.29 11.36 21.19
C TYR A 95 -14.45 12.07 20.14
N GLU A 96 -13.13 12.06 20.29
CA GLU A 96 -12.18 12.74 19.44
C GLU A 96 -10.91 11.88 19.25
N PHE A 97 -10.51 11.64 18.01
CA PHE A 97 -9.30 10.92 17.69
C PHE A 97 -8.15 11.88 17.39
N LYS A 98 -6.94 11.51 17.83
CA LYS A 98 -5.73 12.31 17.68
C LYS A 98 -4.88 11.81 16.52
N GLY A 99 -3.96 12.67 16.09
CA GLY A 99 -2.98 12.36 15.03
C GLY A 99 -3.50 12.63 13.62
N PRO A 100 -2.59 12.66 12.64
CA PRO A 100 -2.95 12.88 11.25
C PRO A 100 -3.73 11.69 10.68
N VAL A 101 -4.74 12.00 9.85
CA VAL A 101 -5.56 11.04 9.12
C VAL A 101 -6.08 11.70 7.85
N ASP A 102 -6.31 10.92 6.81
CA ASP A 102 -6.98 11.38 5.59
C ASP A 102 -8.29 10.63 5.35
N TYR A 103 -9.40 11.32 5.51
CA TYR A 103 -10.74 10.76 5.26
C TYR A 103 -11.20 10.85 3.81
N ASN A 104 -10.40 11.46 2.91
CA ASN A 104 -10.77 11.55 1.52
C ASN A 104 -10.69 10.18 0.84
N VAL A 105 -11.66 9.94 -0.02
CA VAL A 105 -11.71 8.82 -0.94
C VAL A 105 -11.60 9.38 -2.36
N PRO A 106 -10.38 9.50 -2.93
CA PRO A 106 -10.21 9.86 -4.33
C PRO A 106 -10.87 8.78 -5.21
N VAL A 107 -11.61 9.22 -6.21
CA VAL A 107 -12.32 8.36 -7.14
C VAL A 107 -12.03 8.80 -8.57
N LEU A 108 -11.49 7.89 -9.36
CA LEU A 108 -11.35 8.03 -10.81
C LEU A 108 -12.25 6.98 -11.47
N PHE A 109 -13.04 7.36 -12.46
CA PHE A 109 -13.86 6.39 -13.16
C PHE A 109 -14.00 6.72 -14.64
N ALA A 110 -14.31 5.69 -15.43
CA ALA A 110 -14.51 5.80 -16.87
C ALA A 110 -15.95 5.46 -17.24
N LYS A 111 -16.54 6.32 -18.08
CA LYS A 111 -17.84 6.08 -18.72
C LYS A 111 -17.67 5.84 -20.22
N SER A 112 -18.39 4.85 -20.74
CA SER A 112 -18.43 4.60 -22.18
C SER A 112 -18.97 5.81 -22.93
N VAL A 113 -18.34 6.16 -24.05
CA VAL A 113 -18.84 7.22 -24.95
C VAL A 113 -20.17 6.81 -25.58
N GLU A 114 -20.37 5.51 -25.90
CA GLU A 114 -21.55 5.03 -26.63
C GLU A 114 -22.79 4.82 -25.77
N GLY A 115 -22.67 4.58 -24.49
CA GLY A 115 -23.83 4.21 -23.65
C GLY A 115 -23.87 4.90 -22.30
N ASN A 116 -22.93 5.78 -22.00
CA ASN A 116 -22.79 6.45 -20.71
C ASN A 116 -22.75 5.50 -19.49
N SER A 117 -22.51 4.21 -19.74
CA SER A 117 -22.37 3.20 -18.70
C SER A 117 -20.99 3.27 -18.07
N ILE A 118 -20.90 2.98 -16.79
CA ILE A 118 -19.61 2.93 -16.08
C ILE A 118 -18.86 1.66 -16.50
N ILE A 119 -17.62 1.83 -16.97
CA ILE A 119 -16.73 0.74 -17.36
C ILE A 119 -15.89 0.31 -16.17
N THR A 120 -15.31 1.29 -15.46
CA THR A 120 -14.44 1.03 -14.31
C THR A 120 -14.53 2.14 -13.28
N LEU A 121 -14.33 1.76 -12.04
CA LEU A 121 -14.25 2.61 -10.87
C LEU A 121 -12.92 2.32 -10.17
N VAL A 122 -12.11 3.33 -9.96
CA VAL A 122 -10.86 3.23 -9.21
C VAL A 122 -10.98 4.14 -7.99
N CYS A 123 -10.85 3.60 -6.80
CA CYS A 123 -10.87 4.38 -5.56
C CYS A 123 -9.63 4.09 -4.72
N SER A 124 -9.25 5.05 -3.88
CA SER A 124 -8.18 4.90 -2.91
C SER A 124 -8.64 5.31 -1.52
N TYR A 125 -8.05 4.69 -0.50
CA TYR A 125 -8.25 5.10 0.89
C TYR A 125 -6.98 4.82 1.71
N ALA A 126 -6.58 5.79 2.53
CA ALA A 126 -5.37 5.72 3.34
C ALA A 126 -5.68 5.02 4.69
N CYS A 127 -5.88 3.70 4.64
CA CYS A 127 -6.20 2.90 5.82
C CYS A 127 -5.84 1.43 5.58
N HIS A 128 -5.28 0.77 6.59
CA HIS A 128 -4.96 -0.66 6.54
C HIS A 128 -6.17 -1.54 6.21
N GLY A 129 -5.97 -2.56 5.39
CA GLY A 129 -6.94 -3.63 5.15
C GLY A 129 -6.93 -4.69 6.26
N THR A 130 -7.13 -4.26 7.51
CA THR A 130 -6.91 -5.06 8.72
C THR A 130 -8.10 -5.08 9.67
N VAL A 131 -9.31 -4.94 9.16
CA VAL A 131 -10.51 -5.24 9.97
C VAL A 131 -10.46 -6.68 10.44
N LEU A 132 -9.94 -7.57 9.58
CA LEU A 132 -9.73 -8.99 9.86
C LEU A 132 -8.24 -9.33 9.88
N ALA A 133 -7.91 -10.38 10.62
CA ALA A 133 -6.59 -10.99 10.65
C ALA A 133 -6.77 -12.50 10.83
N ASP A 134 -7.55 -13.10 9.93
CA ASP A 134 -8.00 -14.49 10.01
C ASP A 134 -7.25 -15.39 9.02
N TYR A 135 -7.30 -16.71 9.27
CA TYR A 135 -6.75 -17.73 8.36
C TYR A 135 -7.70 -18.09 7.19
N TYR A 136 -8.74 -17.29 6.97
CA TYR A 136 -9.62 -17.40 5.80
C TYR A 136 -9.25 -16.35 4.76
N TRP A 137 -9.28 -16.71 3.49
CA TRP A 137 -9.03 -15.74 2.44
C TRP A 137 -10.15 -14.69 2.38
N CYS A 138 -9.77 -13.46 2.58
CA CYS A 138 -10.67 -12.32 2.56
C CYS A 138 -9.95 -11.08 2.03
N GLY A 139 -10.62 -10.32 1.16
CA GLY A 139 -10.14 -9.03 0.67
C GLY A 139 -10.36 -7.88 1.66
N ASP A 140 -10.82 -8.18 2.91
CA ASP A 140 -11.17 -7.19 3.92
C ASP A 140 -12.19 -6.15 3.43
N TYR A 141 -12.29 -4.96 4.07
CA TYR A 141 -13.19 -3.91 3.63
C TYR A 141 -12.99 -3.49 2.16
N PRO A 142 -11.76 -3.46 1.60
CA PRO A 142 -11.58 -3.15 0.18
C PRO A 142 -12.31 -4.14 -0.74
N GLY A 143 -12.19 -5.44 -0.44
CA GLY A 143 -12.89 -6.48 -1.20
C GLY A 143 -14.40 -6.36 -1.11
N PHE A 144 -14.94 -6.08 0.08
CA PHE A 144 -16.38 -5.83 0.24
C PHE A 144 -16.84 -4.57 -0.50
N ALA A 145 -16.04 -3.50 -0.49
CA ALA A 145 -16.36 -2.29 -1.27
C ALA A 145 -16.43 -2.57 -2.77
N GLN A 146 -15.48 -3.35 -3.31
CA GLN A 146 -15.49 -3.75 -4.72
C GLN A 146 -16.74 -4.56 -5.09
N ILE A 147 -17.17 -5.49 -4.21
CA ILE A 147 -18.39 -6.27 -4.40
C ILE A 147 -19.62 -5.36 -4.41
N GLU A 148 -19.74 -4.44 -3.45
CA GLU A 148 -20.86 -3.50 -3.39
C GLU A 148 -20.90 -2.59 -4.64
N LEU A 149 -19.78 -2.05 -5.06
CA LEU A 149 -19.68 -1.20 -6.25
C LEU A 149 -20.07 -1.96 -7.55
N GLN A 150 -19.66 -3.23 -7.69
CA GLN A 150 -20.08 -4.05 -8.84
C GLN A 150 -21.56 -4.37 -8.83
N ASN A 151 -22.18 -4.47 -7.63
CA ASN A 151 -23.63 -4.63 -7.50
C ASN A 151 -24.38 -3.33 -7.84
N MET A 152 -23.83 -2.16 -7.43
CA MET A 152 -24.41 -0.84 -7.75
C MET A 152 -24.29 -0.50 -9.25
N TYR A 153 -23.17 -0.91 -9.87
CA TYR A 153 -22.86 -0.63 -11.29
C TYR A 153 -22.58 -1.93 -12.05
N PRO A 154 -23.61 -2.72 -12.38
CA PRO A 154 -23.45 -4.02 -13.05
C PRO A 154 -22.69 -3.89 -14.38
N GLY A 155 -21.73 -4.80 -14.59
CA GLY A 155 -20.86 -4.79 -15.78
C GLY A 155 -19.60 -3.92 -15.64
N SER A 156 -19.48 -3.13 -14.58
CA SER A 156 -18.24 -2.38 -14.28
C SER A 156 -17.21 -3.25 -13.57
N VAL A 157 -15.95 -2.81 -13.61
CA VAL A 157 -14.84 -3.36 -12.79
C VAL A 157 -14.47 -2.33 -11.73
N SER A 158 -14.53 -2.73 -10.47
CA SER A 158 -14.07 -1.88 -9.34
C SER A 158 -12.67 -2.26 -8.91
N ILE A 159 -11.80 -1.25 -8.74
CA ILE A 159 -10.40 -1.39 -8.33
C ILE A 159 -10.17 -0.54 -7.08
N PHE A 160 -9.60 -1.14 -6.05
CA PHE A 160 -9.12 -0.43 -4.87
C PHE A 160 -7.60 -0.27 -4.94
N LEU A 161 -7.12 0.92 -4.64
CA LEU A 161 -5.71 1.23 -4.49
C LEU A 161 -5.45 1.65 -3.03
N ALA A 162 -4.54 0.95 -2.36
CA ALA A 162 -4.18 1.27 -0.98
C ALA A 162 -3.41 2.61 -0.93
N GLY A 163 -3.92 3.55 -0.16
CA GLY A 163 -3.24 4.80 0.16
C GLY A 163 -2.14 4.60 1.21
N CYS A 164 -1.51 5.69 1.66
CA CYS A 164 -0.51 5.65 2.72
C CYS A 164 -1.21 5.46 4.07
N GLY A 165 -1.44 4.22 4.44
CA GLY A 165 -2.20 3.83 5.64
C GLY A 165 -1.40 3.05 6.68
N ALA A 166 -0.05 3.10 6.64
CA ALA A 166 0.79 2.28 7.50
C ALA A 166 0.55 2.46 9.00
N ASP A 167 0.25 3.65 9.43
CA ASP A 167 -0.08 4.02 10.81
C ASP A 167 -1.58 4.26 11.06
N ILE A 168 -2.44 3.85 10.10
CA ILE A 168 -3.88 4.07 10.13
C ILE A 168 -4.62 2.74 10.11
N ASP A 169 -5.39 2.46 11.16
CA ASP A 169 -6.22 1.26 11.27
C ASP A 169 -7.71 1.57 11.07
N PRO A 170 -8.49 0.63 10.50
CA PRO A 170 -9.94 0.69 10.55
C PRO A 170 -10.41 0.35 11.97
N MET A 171 -11.19 1.23 12.59
CA MET A 171 -11.60 1.05 13.99
C MET A 171 -13.10 1.30 14.21
N PRO A 172 -13.75 0.45 15.05
CA PRO A 172 -13.29 -0.80 15.65
C PRO A 172 -13.08 -1.93 14.64
N ARG A 173 -12.37 -3.00 15.03
CA ARG A 173 -12.01 -4.10 14.12
C ARG A 173 -12.24 -5.50 14.71
N LEU A 174 -11.79 -6.55 14.01
CA LEU A 174 -11.82 -7.97 14.37
C LEU A 174 -13.23 -8.62 14.30
N LYS A 175 -14.11 -8.07 13.45
CA LYS A 175 -15.42 -8.69 13.15
C LYS A 175 -15.73 -8.61 11.68
N LEU A 176 -16.21 -9.71 11.08
CA LEU A 176 -16.61 -9.76 9.67
C LEU A 176 -17.73 -8.74 9.35
N SER A 177 -18.64 -8.51 10.28
CA SER A 177 -19.69 -7.50 10.14
C SER A 177 -19.15 -6.10 9.96
N LEU A 178 -18.05 -5.75 10.64
CA LEU A 178 -17.38 -4.47 10.50
C LEU A 178 -16.68 -4.35 9.14
N ALA A 179 -16.01 -5.41 8.66
CA ALA A 179 -15.41 -5.40 7.34
C ALA A 179 -16.44 -5.14 6.24
N ARG A 180 -17.62 -5.77 6.34
CA ARG A 180 -18.76 -5.52 5.44
C ARG A 180 -19.31 -4.09 5.57
N GLN A 181 -19.45 -3.59 6.80
CA GLN A 181 -19.94 -2.24 7.06
C GLN A 181 -19.01 -1.19 6.45
N TYR A 182 -17.70 -1.30 6.68
CA TYR A 182 -16.71 -0.37 6.14
C TYR A 182 -16.60 -0.47 4.61
N GLY A 183 -16.72 -1.68 4.07
CA GLY A 183 -16.81 -1.86 2.62
C GLY A 183 -17.99 -1.12 2.01
N LYS A 184 -19.17 -1.21 2.65
CA LYS A 184 -20.36 -0.47 2.23
C LYS A 184 -20.18 1.05 2.41
N GLU A 185 -19.59 1.51 3.50
CA GLU A 185 -19.30 2.94 3.72
C GLU A 185 -18.38 3.48 2.63
N LEU A 186 -17.31 2.75 2.28
CA LEU A 186 -16.41 3.12 1.20
C LEU A 186 -17.13 3.12 -0.16
N ALA A 187 -17.96 2.14 -0.43
CA ALA A 187 -18.77 2.08 -1.67
C ALA A 187 -19.74 3.27 -1.79
N CYS A 188 -20.42 3.64 -0.71
CA CYS A 188 -21.30 4.83 -0.67
C CYS A 188 -20.50 6.14 -0.88
N ALA A 189 -19.26 6.21 -0.37
CA ALA A 189 -18.39 7.37 -0.63
C ALA A 189 -18.05 7.48 -2.13
N VAL A 190 -17.81 6.36 -2.81
CA VAL A 190 -17.58 6.31 -4.26
C VAL A 190 -18.86 6.67 -5.03
N GLU A 191 -20.01 6.09 -4.67
CA GLU A 191 -21.32 6.37 -5.28
C GLU A 191 -21.64 7.86 -5.23
N SER A 192 -21.42 8.52 -4.09
CA SER A 192 -21.65 9.97 -3.95
C SER A 192 -20.85 10.82 -4.93
N VAL A 193 -19.66 10.37 -5.32
CA VAL A 193 -18.83 11.03 -6.33
C VAL A 193 -19.38 10.81 -7.72
N VAL A 194 -19.73 9.57 -8.04
CA VAL A 194 -20.26 9.19 -9.36
C VAL A 194 -21.53 9.95 -9.70
N ASP A 195 -22.41 10.13 -8.70
CA ASP A 195 -23.74 10.71 -8.91
C ASP A 195 -23.73 12.24 -8.89
N ASN A 196 -22.86 12.88 -8.10
CA ASN A 196 -23.03 14.31 -7.84
C ASN A 196 -21.75 15.15 -7.87
N ASN A 197 -20.58 14.58 -7.62
CA ASN A 197 -19.37 15.34 -7.29
C ASN A 197 -18.20 15.13 -8.24
N ALA A 198 -18.41 14.48 -9.38
CA ALA A 198 -17.36 14.24 -10.34
C ALA A 198 -17.29 15.33 -11.40
N GLN A 199 -16.07 15.64 -11.81
CA GLN A 199 -15.79 16.48 -12.97
C GLN A 199 -15.06 15.66 -14.03
N GLU A 200 -15.34 15.95 -15.29
CA GLU A 200 -14.63 15.34 -16.40
C GLU A 200 -13.19 15.81 -16.42
N VAL A 201 -12.25 14.90 -16.65
CA VAL A 201 -10.83 15.18 -16.71
C VAL A 201 -10.25 14.75 -18.07
N SER A 202 -9.19 15.42 -18.47
CA SER A 202 -8.50 15.11 -19.73
C SER A 202 -7.95 13.66 -19.70
N SER A 203 -7.92 13.03 -20.86
CA SER A 203 -7.28 11.72 -21.05
C SER A 203 -5.74 11.79 -21.17
N TYR A 204 -5.14 12.97 -20.99
CA TYR A 204 -3.70 13.13 -21.01
C TYR A 204 -3.03 12.32 -19.90
N LEU A 205 -2.07 11.48 -20.25
CA LEU A 205 -1.26 10.69 -19.33
C LEU A 205 0.22 10.92 -19.57
N SER A 206 0.91 11.41 -18.56
CA SER A 206 2.37 11.46 -18.51
C SER A 206 2.87 10.72 -17.28
N THR A 207 3.93 9.95 -17.41
CA THR A 207 4.41 9.04 -16.36
C THR A 207 5.92 9.15 -16.18
N SER A 208 6.40 8.94 -14.98
CA SER A 208 7.83 8.85 -14.67
C SER A 208 8.05 7.96 -13.46
N LEU A 209 9.13 7.18 -13.48
CA LEU A 209 9.57 6.28 -12.42
C LEU A 209 11.07 6.48 -12.21
N GLU A 210 11.51 6.53 -10.96
CA GLU A 210 12.93 6.43 -10.62
C GLU A 210 13.12 5.65 -9.31
N MET A 211 14.35 5.19 -9.10
CA MET A 211 14.78 4.58 -7.84
C MET A 211 15.49 5.65 -7.00
N ALA A 212 14.95 5.96 -5.83
CA ALA A 212 15.59 6.86 -4.87
C ALA A 212 16.45 6.01 -3.91
N THR A 213 17.71 6.39 -3.71
CA THR A 213 18.57 5.69 -2.76
C THR A 213 18.24 6.13 -1.33
N LEU A 214 17.62 5.26 -0.55
CA LEU A 214 17.35 5.46 0.88
C LEU A 214 18.47 4.85 1.71
N GLU A 215 19.04 5.61 2.64
CA GLU A 215 20.14 5.17 3.48
C GLU A 215 19.64 4.52 4.76
N LEU A 216 20.36 3.47 5.19
CA LEU A 216 20.15 2.78 6.46
C LEU A 216 21.14 3.29 7.50
N GLU A 217 20.74 3.26 8.76
CA GLU A 217 21.61 3.45 9.91
C GLU A 217 22.64 2.31 10.03
N GLN A 218 23.50 2.36 11.05
CA GLN A 218 24.42 1.26 11.32
C GLN A 218 23.63 -0.03 11.55
N PRO A 219 24.00 -1.12 10.86
CA PRO A 219 23.33 -2.40 11.04
C PRO A 219 23.47 -2.91 12.48
N ILE A 220 22.47 -3.67 12.90
CA ILE A 220 22.51 -4.42 14.15
C ILE A 220 23.77 -5.30 14.19
N SER A 221 24.47 -5.32 15.31
CA SER A 221 25.70 -6.10 15.47
C SER A 221 25.42 -7.60 15.48
N LYS A 222 26.45 -8.39 15.16
CA LYS A 222 26.36 -9.84 15.22
C LYS A 222 26.01 -10.33 16.64
N GLU A 223 26.61 -9.71 17.64
CA GLU A 223 26.41 -10.00 19.05
C GLU A 223 24.96 -9.74 19.48
N GLU A 224 24.37 -8.64 19.04
CA GLU A 224 22.94 -8.33 19.29
C GLU A 224 22.01 -9.32 18.57
N LEU A 225 22.33 -9.70 17.33
CA LEU A 225 21.58 -10.72 16.60
C LEU A 225 21.62 -12.06 17.31
N GLU A 226 22.79 -12.47 17.85
CA GLU A 226 22.97 -13.69 18.63
C GLU A 226 22.13 -13.65 19.93
N GLN A 227 22.08 -12.48 20.60
CA GLN A 227 21.23 -12.30 21.78
C GLN A 227 19.74 -12.48 21.43
N ILE A 228 19.25 -11.80 20.37
CA ILE A 228 17.86 -11.93 19.91
C ILE A 228 17.54 -13.37 19.51
N ALA A 229 18.45 -14.03 18.80
CA ALA A 229 18.26 -15.40 18.30
C ALA A 229 18.25 -16.47 19.42
N ASN A 230 18.74 -16.14 20.60
CA ASN A 230 18.81 -17.05 21.75
C ASN A 230 17.89 -16.64 22.91
N ASP A 231 17.18 -15.52 22.81
CA ASP A 231 16.24 -15.06 23.84
C ASP A 231 14.86 -15.70 23.65
N PRO A 232 14.43 -16.62 24.53
CA PRO A 232 13.14 -17.30 24.41
C PRO A 232 11.95 -16.38 24.70
N THR A 233 12.17 -15.17 25.18
CA THR A 233 11.11 -14.18 25.46
C THR A 233 10.82 -13.28 24.25
N GLN A 234 11.65 -13.35 23.23
CA GLN A 234 11.45 -12.56 22.01
C GLN A 234 10.20 -13.02 21.23
N VAL A 235 9.55 -12.05 20.60
CA VAL A 235 8.45 -12.36 19.65
C VAL A 235 9.00 -13.21 18.52
N ASP A 236 8.26 -14.24 18.15
CA ASP A 236 8.66 -15.27 17.17
C ASP A 236 9.31 -14.76 15.88
N TYR A 237 8.78 -13.67 15.29
CA TYR A 237 9.33 -13.15 14.04
C TYR A 237 10.71 -12.52 14.24
N LYS A 238 10.97 -11.84 15.37
CA LYS A 238 12.29 -11.25 15.68
C LYS A 238 13.36 -12.33 15.78
N PHE A 239 13.03 -13.39 16.47
CA PHE A 239 13.90 -14.56 16.62
C PHE A 239 14.25 -15.20 15.24
N ARG A 240 13.25 -15.43 14.39
CA ARG A 240 13.48 -16.00 13.05
C ARG A 240 14.28 -15.05 12.15
N SER A 241 13.98 -13.76 12.20
CA SER A 241 14.70 -12.75 11.41
C SER A 241 16.15 -12.59 11.85
N ALA A 242 16.42 -12.63 13.17
CA ALA A 242 17.79 -12.63 13.66
C ALA A 242 18.58 -13.86 13.15
N ARG A 243 18.00 -15.04 13.19
CA ARG A 243 18.62 -16.25 12.64
C ARG A 243 18.86 -16.16 11.14
N TYR A 244 17.93 -15.58 10.40
CA TYR A 244 18.10 -15.34 8.97
C TYR A 244 19.30 -14.41 8.71
N LEU A 245 19.38 -13.28 9.40
CA LEU A 245 20.48 -12.32 9.26
C LEU A 245 21.83 -12.92 9.67
N LEU A 246 21.88 -13.72 10.73
CA LEU A 246 23.09 -14.46 11.13
C LEU A 246 23.53 -15.46 10.06
N ARG A 247 22.59 -16.14 9.41
CA ARG A 247 22.89 -17.04 8.29
C ARG A 247 23.49 -16.28 7.10
N GLU A 248 22.90 -15.15 6.71
CA GLU A 248 23.45 -14.28 5.66
C GLU A 248 24.91 -13.87 5.95
N LEU A 249 25.21 -13.47 7.20
CA LEU A 249 26.58 -13.17 7.62
C LEU A 249 27.50 -14.41 7.55
N SER A 250 27.00 -15.59 7.94
CA SER A 250 27.79 -16.83 7.90
C SER A 250 28.13 -17.27 6.47
N GLU A 251 27.28 -16.89 5.50
CA GLU A 251 27.49 -17.10 4.07
C GLU A 251 28.44 -16.04 3.44
N GLY A 252 28.97 -15.13 4.25
CA GLY A 252 29.92 -14.09 3.81
C GLY A 252 29.25 -12.87 3.16
N LYS A 253 27.93 -12.71 3.29
CA LYS A 253 27.21 -11.54 2.82
C LYS A 253 27.41 -10.37 3.78
N SER A 254 27.56 -9.17 3.23
CA SER A 254 27.55 -7.92 4.00
C SER A 254 26.14 -7.34 4.05
N PHE A 255 25.80 -6.69 5.15
CA PHE A 255 24.53 -5.99 5.24
C PHE A 255 24.48 -4.76 4.34
N PRO A 256 23.33 -4.49 3.69
CA PRO A 256 23.16 -3.27 2.90
C PRO A 256 23.19 -2.03 3.80
N THR A 257 23.75 -0.94 3.27
CA THR A 257 23.75 0.40 3.90
C THR A 257 22.73 1.34 3.27
N SER A 258 22.09 0.89 2.21
CA SER A 258 21.05 1.64 1.49
C SER A 258 20.12 0.69 0.74
N TYR A 259 19.00 1.22 0.28
CA TYR A 259 18.01 0.53 -0.52
C TYR A 259 17.57 1.40 -1.71
N ASP A 260 17.43 0.79 -2.89
CA ASP A 260 16.92 1.46 -4.07
C ASP A 260 15.38 1.42 -4.04
N TYR A 261 14.79 2.54 -3.70
CA TYR A 261 13.36 2.70 -3.39
C TYR A 261 12.58 3.23 -4.59
N PRO A 262 11.52 2.55 -5.07
CA PRO A 262 10.73 3.00 -6.19
C PRO A 262 9.84 4.19 -5.83
N VAL A 263 9.99 5.27 -6.60
CA VAL A 263 9.09 6.43 -6.59
C VAL A 263 8.51 6.58 -7.99
N GLN A 264 7.19 6.56 -8.11
CA GLN A 264 6.51 6.70 -9.38
C GLN A 264 5.51 7.85 -9.32
N VAL A 265 5.49 8.68 -10.36
CA VAL A 265 4.56 9.80 -10.46
C VAL A 265 3.86 9.77 -11.81
N TRP A 266 2.54 9.84 -11.78
CA TRP A 266 1.71 10.00 -12.96
C TRP A 266 0.98 11.34 -12.91
N ASN A 267 0.83 11.96 -14.07
CA ASN A 267 -0.11 13.05 -14.32
C ASN A 267 -1.22 12.52 -15.23
N LEU A 268 -2.37 12.23 -14.66
CA LEU A 268 -3.55 11.79 -15.41
C LEU A 268 -4.60 12.89 -15.40
N GLY A 269 -4.82 13.54 -16.54
CA GLY A 269 -5.81 14.59 -16.68
C GLY A 269 -5.56 15.83 -15.81
N GLY A 270 -4.31 16.10 -15.43
CA GLY A 270 -3.96 17.16 -14.50
C GLY A 270 -4.02 16.75 -13.02
N ILE A 271 -4.40 15.51 -12.71
CA ILE A 271 -4.43 14.96 -11.35
C ILE A 271 -3.10 14.25 -11.05
N PRO A 272 -2.32 14.73 -10.06
CA PRO A 272 -1.10 14.05 -9.65
C PRO A 272 -1.41 12.72 -8.95
N HIS A 273 -0.73 11.65 -9.37
CA HIS A 273 -0.73 10.36 -8.68
C HIS A 273 0.71 10.08 -8.25
N VAL A 274 0.92 9.94 -6.96
CA VAL A 274 2.21 9.60 -6.35
C VAL A 274 2.11 8.18 -5.80
N ALA A 275 2.93 7.27 -6.32
CA ALA A 275 2.97 5.89 -5.87
C ALA A 275 4.33 5.59 -5.24
N LEU A 276 4.28 5.13 -3.99
CA LEU A 276 5.41 4.91 -3.10
C LEU A 276 5.44 3.43 -2.68
N GLY A 277 6.62 2.84 -2.64
CA GLY A 277 6.83 1.47 -2.17
C GLY A 277 6.70 1.36 -0.65
N GLY A 278 6.54 0.12 -0.16
CA GLY A 278 6.49 -0.17 1.26
C GLY A 278 5.22 0.28 1.99
N GLU A 279 5.22 0.11 3.29
CA GLU A 279 4.18 0.56 4.21
C GLU A 279 4.42 2.03 4.60
N VAL A 280 3.83 2.94 3.84
CA VAL A 280 4.07 4.38 3.94
C VAL A 280 3.12 5.02 4.97
N VAL A 281 3.66 5.79 5.92
CA VAL A 281 2.85 6.49 6.93
C VAL A 281 2.07 7.66 6.33
N ILE A 282 1.00 8.06 7.02
CA ILE A 282 0.04 9.08 6.55
C ILE A 282 0.67 10.46 6.31
N ASP A 283 1.79 10.78 6.95
CA ASP A 283 2.48 12.05 6.79
C ASP A 283 2.81 12.37 5.33
N TYR A 284 3.13 11.35 4.52
CA TYR A 284 3.41 11.55 3.09
C TYR A 284 2.18 12.01 2.29
N VAL A 285 0.97 11.65 2.73
CA VAL A 285 -0.26 12.23 2.17
C VAL A 285 -0.37 13.70 2.54
N VAL A 286 -0.12 14.04 3.81
CA VAL A 286 -0.17 15.43 4.30
C VAL A 286 0.82 16.30 3.54
N PHE A 287 2.08 15.88 3.42
CA PHE A 287 3.13 16.61 2.70
C PHE A 287 2.81 16.77 1.21
N SER A 288 2.34 15.70 0.57
CA SER A 288 1.97 15.74 -0.84
C SER A 288 0.81 16.70 -1.10
N LYS A 289 -0.21 16.72 -0.22
CA LYS A 289 -1.32 17.66 -0.32
C LYS A 289 -0.90 19.11 -0.11
N GLN A 290 0.02 19.36 0.81
CA GLN A 290 0.59 20.69 1.01
C GLN A 290 1.37 21.17 -0.22
N ARG A 291 2.04 20.27 -0.92
CA ARG A 291 2.91 20.57 -2.06
C ARG A 291 2.19 20.65 -3.40
N PHE A 292 1.26 19.72 -3.66
CA PHE A 292 0.60 19.53 -4.96
C PHE A 292 -0.89 19.89 -4.93
N GLY A 293 -1.41 20.30 -3.79
CA GLY A 293 -2.83 20.59 -3.59
C GLY A 293 -3.66 19.36 -3.24
N ASN A 294 -4.90 19.59 -2.85
CA ASN A 294 -5.79 18.57 -2.29
C ASN A 294 -6.22 17.48 -3.28
N ASN A 295 -5.98 17.65 -4.58
CA ASN A 295 -6.39 16.68 -5.59
C ASN A 295 -5.34 15.58 -5.84
N VAL A 296 -4.16 15.66 -5.22
CA VAL A 296 -3.15 14.61 -5.34
C VAL A 296 -3.65 13.28 -4.74
N ILE A 297 -3.43 12.18 -5.46
CA ILE A 297 -3.65 10.82 -5.00
C ILE A 297 -2.29 10.26 -4.57
N VAL A 298 -2.18 9.83 -3.31
CA VAL A 298 -0.93 9.31 -2.75
C VAL A 298 -1.14 7.86 -2.31
N LEU A 299 -0.40 6.97 -2.95
CA LEU A 299 -0.49 5.52 -2.77
C LEU A 299 0.73 5.01 -2.02
N GLY A 300 0.53 4.19 -1.04
CA GLY A 300 1.55 3.30 -0.47
C GLY A 300 1.54 1.93 -1.15
N TYR A 301 2.24 0.97 -0.61
CA TYR A 301 2.19 -0.44 -1.04
C TYR A 301 2.36 -0.66 -2.54
N SER A 302 3.12 0.23 -3.19
CA SER A 302 3.21 0.30 -4.65
C SER A 302 4.58 -0.12 -5.16
N ASN A 303 4.59 -1.02 -6.15
CA ASN A 303 5.75 -1.51 -6.90
C ASN A 303 6.76 -2.33 -6.10
N ASP A 304 6.89 -2.15 -4.79
CA ASP A 304 7.78 -2.92 -3.91
C ASP A 304 7.30 -2.89 -2.45
N MET A 305 7.67 -3.92 -1.66
CA MET A 305 7.27 -4.07 -0.25
C MET A 305 8.49 -4.44 0.60
N MET A 306 9.33 -3.47 0.90
CA MET A 306 10.59 -3.69 1.62
C MET A 306 10.49 -3.47 3.14
N SER A 307 9.65 -2.55 3.60
CA SER A 307 9.41 -2.28 5.03
C SER A 307 8.39 -1.15 5.25
N TYR A 308 8.25 -0.73 6.53
CA TYR A 308 7.64 0.56 6.87
C TYR A 308 8.49 1.72 6.35
N ILE A 309 7.81 2.76 5.86
CA ILE A 309 8.40 4.01 5.37
C ILE A 309 7.93 5.14 6.29
N PRO A 310 8.68 5.41 7.37
CA PRO A 310 8.36 6.45 8.33
C PRO A 310 8.67 7.85 7.80
N SER A 311 7.98 8.85 8.34
CA SER A 311 8.42 10.25 8.31
C SER A 311 9.51 10.50 9.38
N VAL A 312 10.16 11.66 9.33
CA VAL A 312 11.10 12.08 10.40
C VAL A 312 10.40 12.12 11.75
N ARG A 313 9.15 12.60 11.79
CA ARG A 313 8.34 12.58 13.02
C ARG A 313 8.18 11.16 13.57
N VAL A 314 7.81 10.21 12.74
CA VAL A 314 7.59 8.81 13.14
C VAL A 314 8.90 8.13 13.54
N LEU A 315 10.02 8.45 12.88
CA LEU A 315 11.35 7.97 13.30
C LEU A 315 11.70 8.44 14.72
N HIS A 316 11.48 9.72 15.03
CA HIS A 316 11.75 10.29 16.35
C HIS A 316 10.81 9.74 17.44
N GLU A 317 9.56 9.52 17.13
CA GLU A 317 8.61 8.87 18.04
C GLU A 317 8.97 7.40 18.29
N GLY A 318 9.70 6.75 17.36
CA GLY A 318 10.06 5.34 17.45
C GLY A 318 8.87 4.40 17.33
N GLY A 319 8.95 3.23 17.97
CA GLY A 319 7.93 2.21 17.96
C GLY A 319 7.87 1.43 16.64
N TYR A 320 6.75 0.75 16.42
CA TYR A 320 6.57 -0.25 15.39
C TYR A 320 6.92 0.28 13.99
N GLU A 321 6.28 1.37 13.54
CA GLU A 321 6.52 2.00 12.25
C GLU A 321 7.82 2.82 12.22
N GLY A 322 8.30 3.29 13.39
CA GLY A 322 9.53 4.07 13.55
C GLY A 322 10.82 3.22 13.53
N GLY A 323 10.70 1.93 13.19
CA GLY A 323 11.85 1.05 12.94
C GLY A 323 11.93 -0.20 13.81
N ASP A 324 11.04 -0.42 14.79
CA ASP A 324 11.12 -1.62 15.63
C ASP A 324 10.72 -2.89 14.86
N PHE A 325 9.94 -2.76 13.78
CA PHE A 325 9.55 -3.87 12.90
C PHE A 325 10.47 -4.06 11.69
N GLN A 326 11.49 -3.23 11.51
CA GLN A 326 12.40 -3.28 10.36
C GLN A 326 13.02 -4.67 10.19
N ILE A 327 13.45 -5.27 11.29
CA ILE A 327 14.02 -6.62 11.31
C ILE A 327 13.01 -7.70 10.83
N GLY A 328 11.71 -7.49 11.01
CA GLY A 328 10.66 -8.38 10.51
C GLY A 328 10.66 -8.50 8.98
N TYR A 329 11.02 -7.42 8.30
CA TYR A 329 11.22 -7.42 6.84
C TYR A 329 12.59 -7.96 6.40
N GLY A 330 13.45 -8.33 7.34
CA GLY A 330 14.81 -8.80 7.04
C GLY A 330 15.81 -7.67 6.77
N LEU A 331 15.44 -6.43 7.07
CA LEU A 331 16.38 -5.30 7.00
C LEU A 331 17.18 -5.20 8.31
N PRO A 332 18.50 -5.05 8.22
CA PRO A 332 19.39 -5.11 9.39
C PRO A 332 19.48 -3.81 10.18
N ALA A 333 18.83 -2.74 9.73
CA ALA A 333 18.93 -1.41 10.32
C ALA A 333 17.69 -0.56 10.10
N LYS A 334 17.52 0.49 10.90
CA LYS A 334 16.50 1.53 10.69
C LYS A 334 16.88 2.44 9.52
N TRP A 335 15.91 3.17 8.98
CA TRP A 335 16.17 4.22 8.01
C TRP A 335 16.84 5.43 8.67
N LYS A 336 17.72 6.11 7.92
CA LYS A 336 18.22 7.43 8.33
C LYS A 336 17.13 8.49 8.17
N GLU A 337 17.26 9.59 8.91
CA GLU A 337 16.32 10.72 8.84
C GLU A 337 16.22 11.35 7.43
N SER A 338 17.25 11.16 6.60
CA SER A 338 17.22 11.60 5.19
C SER A 338 16.13 10.94 4.33
N ILE A 339 15.46 9.89 4.84
CA ILE A 339 14.41 9.16 4.09
C ILE A 339 13.31 10.08 3.56
N GLU A 340 12.77 10.95 4.42
CA GLU A 340 11.67 11.86 4.08
C GLU A 340 12.07 12.84 2.97
N GLU A 341 13.21 13.51 3.15
CA GLU A 341 13.73 14.46 2.16
C GLU A 341 14.00 13.80 0.82
N ARG A 342 14.62 12.61 0.82
CA ARG A 342 14.95 11.88 -0.41
C ARG A 342 13.70 11.47 -1.19
N ILE A 343 12.69 10.97 -0.50
CA ILE A 343 11.42 10.58 -1.14
C ILE A 343 10.71 11.82 -1.68
N LEU A 344 10.54 12.87 -0.89
CA LEU A 344 9.84 14.08 -1.32
C LEU A 344 10.57 14.80 -2.45
N SER A 345 11.90 14.86 -2.42
CA SER A 345 12.71 15.40 -3.52
C SER A 345 12.57 14.59 -4.80
N ALA A 346 12.51 13.26 -4.72
CA ALA A 346 12.27 12.40 -5.87
C ALA A 346 10.87 12.64 -6.46
N VAL A 347 9.83 12.73 -5.62
CA VAL A 347 8.46 13.04 -6.05
C VAL A 347 8.39 14.39 -6.77
N GLU A 348 9.01 15.44 -6.21
CA GLU A 348 9.04 16.77 -6.84
C GLU A 348 9.75 16.75 -8.20
N LYS A 349 10.91 16.13 -8.26
CA LYS A 349 11.68 15.98 -9.49
C LYS A 349 10.88 15.26 -10.58
N LEU A 350 10.17 14.17 -10.22
CA LEU A 350 9.35 13.42 -11.16
C LEU A 350 8.10 14.21 -11.57
N TRP A 351 7.48 14.94 -10.64
CA TRP A 351 6.34 15.80 -10.96
C TRP A 351 6.70 16.87 -11.99
N LEU A 352 7.87 17.49 -11.87
CA LEU A 352 8.36 18.48 -12.85
C LEU A 352 8.57 17.89 -14.24
N LYS A 353 8.79 16.57 -14.37
CA LYS A 353 8.92 15.89 -15.66
C LYS A 353 7.58 15.56 -16.32
N VAL A 354 6.54 15.33 -15.52
CA VAL A 354 5.22 14.86 -16.00
C VAL A 354 4.14 15.94 -16.03
N LYS A 355 4.43 17.12 -15.47
CA LYS A 355 3.53 18.27 -15.38
C LYS A 355 3.18 18.86 -16.76
#